data_4436986c45a9db33cc2770883183a0f9
#
_entry.id   4436986c45a9db33cc2770883183a0f9
#
_cell.length_a   1.000
_cell.length_b   1.000
_cell.length_c   1.000
_cell.angle_alpha   90.00
_cell.angle_beta   90.00
_cell.angle_gamma   90.00
#
_symmetry.space_group_name_H-M   'P 1'
#
loop_
_entity.id
_entity.type
_entity.pdbx_description
1 polymer ?
#
loop_
_entity_poly.entity_id
_entity_poly.type
_entity_poly.pdbx_seq_one_letter_code
_entity_poly.pdbx_strand_id
1 'polypeptide(L)'
;MKTIRRSSSIIYVAAIVAIMVAFPAWLPAQTAAVKSSDASSGSTMQWSVQVDRVNPGDLEIADSFQVAIYESLLEELNKTKQFKQVFRDGDRKANEVPNLLVLKTTVEKYTPGNETRRAVTTVSGATKLTVRSQIVTREGKIGLERTVNGDVRFFGSNLRATHNLARNIAKAIKQSRWDVG
;
A
#
# COMPACT_ATOMS: atom_id res chain seq x y z
N MET A 1 -0.65 -31.85 49.73
CA MET A 1 0.80 -32.20 49.74
C MET A 1 1.48 -31.30 48.77
N LYS A 2 2.17 -30.28 49.32
CA LYS A 2 3.64 -30.08 49.33
C LYS A 2 4.21 -30.05 47.92
N THR A 3 4.90 -29.07 47.39
CA THR A 3 6.03 -28.33 48.00
C THR A 3 6.31 -27.06 47.26
N ILE A 4 6.54 -26.02 47.97
CA ILE A 4 7.14 -24.74 47.66
C ILE A 4 8.65 -24.96 47.47
N ARG A 5 9.29 -24.37 46.44
CA ARG A 5 10.71 -24.09 46.47
C ARG A 5 11.00 -22.64 46.08
N ARG A 6 11.36 -21.90 47.11
CA ARG A 6 12.12 -20.64 47.08
C ARG A 6 13.59 -20.95 46.80
N SER A 7 14.26 -20.06 46.14
CA SER A 7 15.70 -19.77 46.34
C SER A 7 16.08 -18.70 45.30
N SER A 8 16.82 -17.70 45.45
CA SER A 8 17.51 -16.97 46.50
C SER A 8 18.26 -15.88 45.76
N SER A 9 18.18 -14.69 46.29
CA SER A 9 18.94 -13.51 45.90
C SER A 9 20.45 -13.74 46.02
N ILE A 10 21.22 -13.23 45.09
CA ILE A 10 22.64 -12.92 45.35
C ILE A 10 22.88 -11.48 44.88
N ILE A 11 23.04 -10.66 45.87
CA ILE A 11 23.55 -9.30 45.80
C ILE A 11 25.07 -9.42 45.68
N TYR A 12 25.68 -8.80 44.70
CA TYR A 12 27.10 -8.48 44.71
C TYR A 12 27.32 -6.98 44.67
N VAL A 13 27.65 -6.47 45.83
CA VAL A 13 28.27 -5.16 46.07
C VAL A 13 29.80 -5.38 46.16
N ALA A 14 30.59 -4.69 45.39
CA ALA A 14 31.99 -4.30 45.65
C ALA A 14 32.47 -3.44 44.49
N ALA A 15 32.71 -2.24 44.73
CA ALA A 15 33.83 -1.50 45.24
C ALA A 15 34.71 -0.91 44.11
N ILE A 16 34.60 0.36 43.98
CA ILE A 16 35.47 1.52 43.72
C ILE A 16 36.96 1.16 43.51
N VAL A 17 37.53 1.55 42.38
CA VAL A 17 38.88 2.10 42.33
C VAL A 17 38.93 3.22 41.29
N ALA A 18 39.15 4.42 41.77
CA ALA A 18 39.44 5.60 40.97
C ALA A 18 40.89 5.53 40.48
N ILE A 19 41.12 5.59 39.20
CA ILE A 19 42.43 5.91 38.64
C ILE A 19 42.26 7.12 37.74
N MET A 20 42.66 8.26 38.27
CA MET A 20 42.95 9.48 37.48
C MET A 20 44.22 9.23 36.67
N VAL A 21 44.09 9.17 35.37
CA VAL A 21 45.20 9.32 34.44
C VAL A 21 44.89 10.51 33.55
N ALA A 22 45.67 11.58 33.81
CA ALA A 22 45.70 12.76 32.97
C ALA A 22 46.31 12.40 31.60
N PHE A 23 45.53 12.51 30.53
CA PHE A 23 46.03 12.48 29.17
C PHE A 23 45.88 13.83 28.49
N PRO A 24 46.93 14.28 27.79
CA PRO A 24 46.95 15.58 27.15
C PRO A 24 45.96 15.64 25.98
N ALA A 25 45.33 16.78 25.87
CA ALA A 25 44.42 17.15 24.79
C ALA A 25 45.13 17.10 23.42
N TRP A 26 44.82 16.08 22.66
CA TRP A 26 45.02 16.10 21.22
C TRP A 26 43.64 16.19 20.58
N LEU A 27 43.33 17.40 20.13
CA LEU A 27 42.15 17.62 19.27
C LEU A 27 42.43 17.04 17.87
N PRO A 28 41.76 15.99 17.46
CA PRO A 28 41.59 15.75 16.04
C PRO A 28 40.45 16.65 15.55
N ALA A 29 40.75 17.46 14.54
CA ALA A 29 39.75 18.17 13.77
C ALA A 29 38.68 17.15 13.34
N GLN A 30 37.52 17.21 13.95
CA GLN A 30 36.34 16.53 13.45
C GLN A 30 35.95 17.22 12.15
N THR A 31 36.48 16.70 11.06
CA THR A 31 35.83 16.84 9.75
C THR A 31 34.40 16.34 9.96
N ALA A 32 33.48 17.28 10.03
CA ALA A 32 32.07 16.96 9.99
C ALA A 32 31.82 16.18 8.68
N ALA A 33 31.84 14.86 8.78
CA ALA A 33 31.24 14.02 7.78
C ALA A 33 29.80 14.47 7.74
N VAL A 34 29.49 15.26 6.73
CA VAL A 34 28.12 15.49 6.28
C VAL A 34 27.59 14.09 6.01
N LYS A 35 26.89 13.57 6.99
CA LYS A 35 26.08 12.39 6.86
C LYS A 35 25.01 12.79 5.85
N SER A 36 25.29 12.51 4.57
CA SER A 36 24.25 12.48 3.55
C SER A 36 23.20 11.53 4.07
N SER A 37 22.24 12.10 4.77
CA SER A 37 21.00 11.40 5.05
C SER A 37 20.46 11.04 3.71
N ASP A 38 20.55 9.76 3.37
CA ASP A 38 19.81 9.15 2.28
C ASP A 38 18.33 9.44 2.48
N ALA A 39 17.95 10.61 2.04
CA ALA A 39 16.56 11.00 1.84
C ALA A 39 16.05 10.37 0.55
N SER A 40 16.09 9.05 0.47
CA SER A 40 15.42 8.32 -0.62
C SER A 40 14.15 7.62 -0.15
N SER A 41 13.42 8.21 0.78
CA SER A 41 11.97 8.07 0.78
C SER A 41 11.43 9.19 -0.12
N GLY A 42 11.59 9.01 -1.42
CA GLY A 42 11.00 9.89 -2.44
C GLY A 42 9.52 10.02 -2.12
N SER A 43 9.16 11.19 -1.58
CA SER A 43 7.81 11.42 -1.11
C SER A 43 6.91 11.40 -2.34
N THR A 44 6.15 10.32 -2.49
CA THR A 44 5.10 10.18 -3.50
C THR A 44 4.10 11.35 -3.45
N MET A 45 4.12 12.15 -2.38
CA MET A 45 3.32 13.36 -2.23
C MET A 45 3.57 14.46 -3.28
N GLN A 46 4.64 14.39 -4.05
CA GLN A 46 4.84 15.33 -5.18
C GLN A 46 4.02 14.96 -6.41
N TRP A 47 3.53 13.73 -6.49
CA TRP A 47 2.77 13.22 -7.62
C TRP A 47 1.28 13.31 -7.35
N SER A 48 0.51 13.60 -8.38
CA SER A 48 -0.94 13.44 -8.41
C SER A 48 -1.29 12.23 -9.26
N VAL A 49 -2.44 11.63 -9.04
CA VAL A 49 -2.89 10.48 -9.83
C VAL A 49 -4.28 10.73 -10.39
N GLN A 50 -4.47 10.43 -11.66
CA GLN A 50 -5.78 10.28 -12.28
C GLN A 50 -6.12 8.80 -12.34
N VAL A 51 -7.32 8.46 -11.93
CA VAL A 51 -7.83 7.10 -12.05
C VAL A 51 -8.66 7.02 -13.33
N ASP A 52 -8.18 6.23 -14.30
CA ASP A 52 -8.93 5.98 -15.52
C ASP A 52 -10.11 5.04 -15.25
N ARG A 53 -11.09 5.05 -16.15
CA ARG A 53 -12.20 4.09 -16.10
C ARG A 53 -11.67 2.67 -16.13
N VAL A 54 -12.39 1.80 -15.43
CA VAL A 54 -12.05 0.38 -15.41
C VAL A 54 -12.27 -0.22 -16.79
N ASN A 55 -11.25 -0.88 -17.31
CA ASN A 55 -11.34 -1.61 -18.56
C ASN A 55 -11.80 -3.06 -18.23
N PRO A 56 -12.99 -3.51 -18.68
CA PRO A 56 -13.44 -4.87 -18.45
C PRO A 56 -12.66 -5.93 -19.26
N GLY A 57 -11.81 -5.51 -20.23
CA GLY A 57 -11.20 -6.45 -21.18
C GLY A 57 -12.27 -7.10 -22.06
N ASP A 58 -12.11 -8.41 -22.26
CA ASP A 58 -13.07 -9.23 -23.03
C ASP A 58 -14.17 -9.83 -22.14
N LEU A 59 -14.32 -9.34 -20.91
CA LEU A 59 -15.24 -9.91 -19.93
C LEU A 59 -16.57 -9.14 -19.89
N GLU A 60 -17.67 -9.87 -19.84
CA GLU A 60 -18.99 -9.30 -19.59
C GLU A 60 -19.15 -8.97 -18.10
N ILE A 61 -18.88 -7.73 -17.76
CA ILE A 61 -19.01 -7.19 -16.40
C ILE A 61 -20.04 -6.07 -16.40
N ALA A 62 -21.05 -6.17 -15.55
CA ALA A 62 -22.07 -5.15 -15.42
C ALA A 62 -21.44 -3.77 -15.15
N ASP A 63 -21.94 -2.72 -15.81
CA ASP A 63 -21.45 -1.35 -15.67
C ASP A 63 -21.46 -0.87 -14.22
N SER A 64 -22.50 -1.23 -13.47
CA SER A 64 -22.61 -0.92 -12.04
C SER A 64 -21.45 -1.50 -11.22
N PHE A 65 -20.93 -2.67 -11.62
CA PHE A 65 -19.79 -3.29 -10.96
C PHE A 65 -18.46 -2.60 -11.32
N GLN A 66 -18.31 -2.19 -12.60
CA GLN A 66 -17.17 -1.39 -13.05
C GLN A 66 -17.12 -0.04 -12.32
N VAL A 67 -18.27 0.63 -12.21
CA VAL A 67 -18.40 1.89 -11.44
C VAL A 67 -18.04 1.66 -9.97
N ALA A 68 -18.50 0.57 -9.37
CA ALA A 68 -18.19 0.25 -7.98
C ALA A 68 -16.67 0.02 -7.74
N ILE A 69 -15.97 -0.62 -8.70
CA ILE A 69 -14.51 -0.74 -8.65
C ILE A 69 -13.87 0.64 -8.71
N TYR A 70 -14.28 1.47 -9.67
CA TYR A 70 -13.75 2.79 -9.90
C TYR A 70 -13.91 3.71 -8.66
N GLU A 71 -15.11 3.78 -8.09
CA GLU A 71 -15.38 4.59 -6.89
C GLU A 71 -14.60 4.08 -5.68
N SER A 72 -14.51 2.76 -5.51
CA SER A 72 -13.71 2.17 -4.43
C SER A 72 -12.23 2.50 -4.57
N LEU A 73 -11.69 2.55 -5.81
CA LEU A 73 -10.29 2.94 -6.07
C LEU A 73 -10.04 4.40 -5.69
N LEU A 74 -10.91 5.32 -6.10
CA LEU A 74 -10.83 6.73 -5.73
C LEU A 74 -10.82 6.91 -4.21
N GLU A 75 -11.72 6.23 -3.52
CA GLU A 75 -11.84 6.28 -2.06
C GLU A 75 -10.57 5.75 -1.36
N GLU A 76 -10.12 4.55 -1.73
CA GLU A 76 -8.97 3.92 -1.08
C GLU A 76 -7.66 4.67 -1.39
N LEU A 77 -7.46 5.17 -2.61
CA LEU A 77 -6.28 6.00 -2.95
C LEU A 77 -6.25 7.31 -2.16
N ASN A 78 -7.39 7.98 -2.00
CA ASN A 78 -7.49 9.18 -1.16
C ASN A 78 -7.13 8.89 0.31
N LYS A 79 -7.51 7.72 0.83
CA LYS A 79 -7.16 7.30 2.20
C LYS A 79 -5.67 7.07 2.40
N THR A 80 -4.94 6.66 1.36
CA THR A 80 -3.49 6.39 1.50
C THR A 80 -2.66 7.63 1.77
N LYS A 81 -3.13 8.82 1.37
CA LYS A 81 -2.41 10.09 1.45
C LYS A 81 -1.03 10.06 0.74
N GLN A 82 -0.86 9.18 -0.24
CA GLN A 82 0.38 9.04 -0.99
C GLN A 82 0.49 10.04 -2.14
N PHE A 83 -0.66 10.44 -2.66
CA PHE A 83 -0.75 11.37 -3.76
C PHE A 83 -1.15 12.76 -3.25
N LYS A 84 -0.62 13.79 -3.90
CA LYS A 84 -1.01 15.17 -3.64
C LYS A 84 -2.50 15.38 -3.92
N GLN A 85 -2.97 14.81 -5.02
CA GLN A 85 -4.38 14.83 -5.43
C GLN A 85 -4.72 13.54 -6.18
N VAL A 86 -5.97 13.10 -6.05
CA VAL A 86 -6.55 11.99 -6.80
C VAL A 86 -7.66 12.55 -7.67
N PHE A 87 -7.49 12.46 -8.98
CA PHE A 87 -8.42 12.98 -9.98
C PHE A 87 -9.26 11.85 -10.56
N ARG A 88 -10.46 12.20 -10.97
CA ARG A 88 -11.34 11.36 -11.76
C ARG A 88 -10.92 11.38 -13.23
N ASP A 89 -11.29 10.35 -13.97
CA ASP A 89 -11.20 10.36 -15.43
C ASP A 89 -11.95 11.55 -16.02
N GLY A 90 -11.29 12.26 -16.94
CA GLY A 90 -11.86 13.44 -17.59
C GLY A 90 -11.84 14.72 -16.76
N ASP A 91 -11.24 14.75 -15.57
CA ASP A 91 -11.09 15.98 -14.80
C ASP A 91 -10.09 16.92 -15.49
N ARG A 92 -10.58 18.11 -15.92
CA ARG A 92 -9.76 19.10 -16.63
C ARG A 92 -8.57 19.59 -15.81
N LYS A 93 -8.71 19.66 -14.47
CA LYS A 93 -7.63 20.07 -13.56
C LYS A 93 -6.44 19.10 -13.57
N ALA A 94 -6.68 17.84 -13.91
CA ALA A 94 -5.59 16.87 -14.04
C ALA A 94 -4.61 17.28 -15.14
N ASN A 95 -5.07 17.94 -16.21
CA ASN A 95 -4.21 18.38 -17.31
C ASN A 95 -3.24 19.51 -16.93
N GLU A 96 -3.57 20.27 -15.89
CA GLU A 96 -2.78 21.41 -15.41
C GLU A 96 -1.68 21.00 -14.44
N VAL A 97 -1.72 19.76 -13.95
CA VAL A 97 -0.75 19.28 -12.96
C VAL A 97 0.50 18.73 -13.64
N PRO A 98 1.71 19.25 -13.34
CA PRO A 98 2.95 18.84 -14.01
C PRO A 98 3.32 17.37 -13.74
N ASN A 99 3.13 16.93 -12.50
CA ASN A 99 3.50 15.57 -12.05
C ASN A 99 2.25 14.70 -11.93
N LEU A 100 1.66 14.36 -13.07
CA LEU A 100 0.48 13.50 -13.14
C LEU A 100 0.86 12.07 -13.53
N LEU A 101 0.37 11.13 -12.75
CA LEU A 101 0.36 9.71 -13.07
C LEU A 101 -1.06 9.28 -13.43
N VAL A 102 -1.18 8.24 -14.22
CA VAL A 102 -2.47 7.65 -14.59
C VAL A 102 -2.51 6.22 -14.07
N LEU A 103 -3.52 5.92 -13.26
CA LEU A 103 -3.81 4.56 -12.83
C LEU A 103 -4.76 3.91 -13.82
N LYS A 104 -4.27 2.93 -14.56
CA LYS A 104 -5.05 2.07 -15.46
C LYS A 104 -5.37 0.76 -14.78
N THR A 105 -6.61 0.33 -14.88
CA THR A 105 -7.11 -0.92 -14.31
C THR A 105 -7.80 -1.74 -15.37
N THR A 106 -7.30 -2.97 -15.60
CA THR A 106 -7.89 -3.92 -16.55
C THR A 106 -8.30 -5.17 -15.82
N VAL A 107 -9.55 -5.59 -15.98
CA VAL A 107 -10.04 -6.83 -15.36
C VAL A 107 -9.57 -8.01 -16.19
N GLU A 108 -8.84 -8.93 -15.57
CA GLU A 108 -8.31 -10.14 -16.22
C GLU A 108 -9.18 -11.37 -15.95
N LYS A 109 -9.78 -11.44 -14.76
CA LYS A 109 -10.68 -12.55 -14.40
C LYS A 109 -11.80 -12.04 -13.51
N TYR A 110 -13.00 -12.52 -13.81
CA TYR A 110 -14.17 -12.25 -12.98
C TYR A 110 -14.98 -13.54 -12.82
N THR A 111 -15.28 -13.90 -11.58
CA THR A 111 -16.19 -14.97 -11.24
C THR A 111 -17.29 -14.37 -10.39
N PRO A 112 -18.52 -14.22 -10.92
CA PRO A 112 -19.63 -13.72 -10.13
C PRO A 112 -19.94 -14.68 -8.99
N GLY A 113 -20.11 -14.13 -7.80
CA GLY A 113 -20.49 -14.91 -6.64
C GLY A 113 -22.01 -15.11 -6.57
N ASN A 114 -22.40 -16.10 -5.79
CA ASN A 114 -23.80 -16.31 -5.45
C ASN A 114 -24.01 -16.03 -3.95
N GLU A 115 -24.71 -14.95 -3.64
CA GLU A 115 -24.94 -14.48 -2.27
C GLU A 115 -25.74 -15.47 -1.44
N THR A 116 -26.75 -16.09 -2.04
CA THR A 116 -27.58 -17.11 -1.38
C THR A 116 -26.74 -18.33 -1.03
N ARG A 117 -25.86 -18.79 -1.96
CA ARG A 117 -24.95 -19.91 -1.67
C ARG A 117 -23.98 -19.58 -0.55
N ARG A 118 -23.45 -18.35 -0.52
CA ARG A 118 -22.54 -17.93 0.57
C ARG A 118 -23.25 -17.90 1.93
N ALA A 119 -24.53 -17.58 1.97
CA ALA A 119 -25.29 -17.56 3.22
C ALA A 119 -25.52 -18.98 3.79
N VAL A 120 -25.56 -19.98 2.93
CA VAL A 120 -25.86 -21.38 3.32
C VAL A 120 -24.59 -22.22 3.45
N THR A 121 -23.56 -21.95 2.63
CA THR A 121 -22.33 -22.75 2.58
C THR A 121 -21.09 -21.86 2.66
N THR A 122 -20.15 -22.19 3.52
CA THR A 122 -18.91 -21.44 3.68
C THR A 122 -17.89 -21.62 2.54
N VAL A 123 -18.14 -22.55 1.61
CA VAL A 123 -17.17 -22.98 0.60
C VAL A 123 -17.55 -22.58 -0.81
N SER A 124 -18.83 -22.36 -1.11
CA SER A 124 -19.31 -22.08 -2.46
C SER A 124 -19.95 -20.70 -2.58
N GLY A 125 -19.90 -20.11 -3.78
CA GLY A 125 -20.51 -18.80 -4.05
C GLY A 125 -19.57 -17.60 -3.87
N ALA A 126 -18.27 -17.83 -3.78
CA ALA A 126 -17.28 -16.74 -3.68
C ALA A 126 -17.29 -15.87 -4.95
N THR A 127 -17.28 -14.55 -4.76
CA THR A 127 -16.95 -13.60 -5.84
C THR A 127 -15.43 -13.50 -5.92
N LYS A 128 -14.87 -13.66 -7.11
CA LYS A 128 -13.44 -13.52 -7.37
C LYS A 128 -13.22 -12.53 -8.49
N LEU A 129 -12.29 -11.63 -8.25
CA LEU A 129 -11.93 -10.57 -9.18
C LEU A 129 -10.40 -10.47 -9.23
N THR A 130 -9.83 -10.59 -10.42
CA THR A 130 -8.40 -10.38 -10.66
C THR A 130 -8.23 -9.22 -11.62
N VAL A 131 -7.40 -8.27 -11.25
CA VAL A 131 -7.21 -7.02 -11.99
C VAL A 131 -5.74 -6.74 -12.15
N ARG A 132 -5.33 -6.39 -13.36
CA ARG A 132 -4.03 -5.79 -13.65
C ARG A 132 -4.13 -4.29 -13.46
N SER A 133 -3.26 -3.75 -12.60
CA SER A 133 -3.16 -2.33 -12.30
C SER A 133 -1.82 -1.81 -12.77
N GLN A 134 -1.82 -0.72 -13.53
CA GLN A 134 -0.63 -0.06 -14.04
C GLN A 134 -0.65 1.42 -13.64
N ILE A 135 0.46 1.90 -13.11
CA ILE A 135 0.70 3.34 -12.99
C ILE A 135 1.60 3.74 -14.14
N VAL A 136 1.14 4.68 -14.94
CA VAL A 136 1.85 5.17 -16.10
C VAL A 136 2.04 6.69 -16.02
N THR A 137 3.13 7.20 -16.62
CA THR A 137 3.32 8.63 -16.81
C THR A 137 2.45 9.13 -17.96
N ARG A 138 2.40 10.44 -18.18
CA ARG A 138 1.71 11.02 -19.34
C ARG A 138 2.28 10.54 -20.68
N GLU A 139 3.58 10.29 -20.71
CA GLU A 139 4.31 9.81 -21.88
C GLU A 139 4.09 8.31 -22.11
N GLY A 140 3.33 7.65 -21.24
CA GLY A 140 3.03 6.22 -21.36
C GLY A 140 4.07 5.29 -20.75
N LYS A 141 5.10 5.82 -20.05
CA LYS A 141 6.08 4.99 -19.34
C LYS A 141 5.40 4.31 -18.16
N ILE A 142 5.54 2.99 -18.06
CA ILE A 142 5.01 2.21 -16.93
C ILE A 142 5.98 2.31 -15.76
N GLY A 143 5.55 2.94 -14.68
CA GLY A 143 6.31 3.03 -13.43
C GLY A 143 6.00 1.88 -12.46
N LEU A 144 4.81 1.29 -12.55
CA LEU A 144 4.40 0.18 -11.72
C LEU A 144 3.37 -0.68 -12.46
N GLU A 145 3.52 -1.99 -12.40
CA GLU A 145 2.50 -2.95 -12.81
C GLU A 145 2.31 -4.03 -11.75
N ARG A 146 1.07 -4.34 -11.41
CA ARG A 146 0.71 -5.39 -10.44
C ARG A 146 -0.60 -6.05 -10.83
N THR A 147 -0.64 -7.38 -10.69
CA THR A 147 -1.89 -8.14 -10.71
C THR A 147 -2.37 -8.34 -9.28
N VAL A 148 -3.59 -7.91 -9.02
CA VAL A 148 -4.19 -7.85 -7.69
C VAL A 148 -5.53 -8.56 -7.67
N ASN A 149 -5.82 -9.25 -6.57
CA ASN A 149 -7.08 -9.96 -6.37
C ASN A 149 -7.98 -9.25 -5.36
N GLY A 150 -9.28 -9.28 -5.63
CA GLY A 150 -10.34 -8.89 -4.70
C GLY A 150 -11.35 -10.03 -4.59
N ASP A 151 -11.45 -10.60 -3.40
CA ASP A 151 -12.30 -11.76 -3.16
C ASP A 151 -13.31 -11.47 -2.06
N VAL A 152 -14.49 -12.09 -2.18
CA VAL A 152 -15.45 -12.26 -1.08
C VAL A 152 -15.78 -13.74 -0.96
N ARG A 153 -15.34 -14.37 0.13
CA ARG A 153 -15.48 -15.82 0.33
C ARG A 153 -16.64 -16.20 1.23
N PHE A 154 -16.91 -15.38 2.24
CA PHE A 154 -17.90 -15.71 3.28
C PHE A 154 -19.10 -14.75 3.21
N PHE A 155 -19.28 -13.93 4.21
CA PHE A 155 -20.42 -13.01 4.30
C PHE A 155 -20.16 -11.70 3.55
N GLY A 156 -21.22 -11.15 2.98
CA GLY A 156 -21.23 -9.84 2.33
C GLY A 156 -21.70 -9.85 0.89
N SER A 157 -22.04 -8.68 0.39
CA SER A 157 -22.47 -8.49 -1.00
C SER A 157 -21.31 -8.71 -1.98
N ASN A 158 -21.65 -8.95 -3.25
CA ASN A 158 -20.66 -9.04 -4.33
C ASN A 158 -19.82 -7.78 -4.44
N LEU A 159 -20.40 -6.61 -4.16
CA LEU A 159 -19.70 -5.32 -4.14
C LEU A 159 -18.57 -5.24 -3.10
N ARG A 160 -18.57 -6.07 -2.07
CA ARG A 160 -17.44 -6.12 -1.13
C ARG A 160 -16.13 -6.56 -1.79
N ALA A 161 -16.21 -7.31 -2.89
CA ALA A 161 -15.04 -7.67 -3.68
C ALA A 161 -14.35 -6.43 -4.27
N THR A 162 -15.10 -5.40 -4.66
CA THR A 162 -14.56 -4.15 -5.22
C THR A 162 -13.76 -3.38 -4.19
N HIS A 163 -14.27 -3.27 -2.95
CA HIS A 163 -13.53 -2.65 -1.85
C HIS A 163 -12.25 -3.41 -1.48
N ASN A 164 -12.33 -4.74 -1.40
CA ASN A 164 -11.16 -5.56 -1.11
C ASN A 164 -10.10 -5.40 -2.20
N LEU A 165 -10.52 -5.40 -3.48
CA LEU A 165 -9.64 -5.15 -4.62
C LEU A 165 -8.97 -3.77 -4.50
N ALA A 166 -9.76 -2.72 -4.34
CA ALA A 166 -9.28 -1.34 -4.28
C ALA A 166 -8.26 -1.15 -3.14
N ARG A 167 -8.55 -1.71 -1.96
CA ARG A 167 -7.64 -1.70 -0.81
C ARG A 167 -6.33 -2.44 -1.12
N ASN A 168 -6.40 -3.57 -1.79
CA ASN A 168 -5.22 -4.35 -2.15
C ASN A 168 -4.38 -3.61 -3.20
N ILE A 169 -5.00 -2.95 -4.20
CA ILE A 169 -4.31 -2.09 -5.17
C ILE A 169 -3.62 -0.92 -4.46
N ALA A 170 -4.35 -0.20 -3.62
CA ALA A 170 -3.81 0.93 -2.87
C ALA A 170 -2.64 0.51 -1.97
N LYS A 171 -2.73 -0.66 -1.33
CA LYS A 171 -1.65 -1.25 -0.54
C LYS A 171 -0.44 -1.62 -1.40
N ALA A 172 -0.66 -2.23 -2.56
CA ALA A 172 0.40 -2.61 -3.49
C ALA A 172 1.15 -1.36 -3.99
N ILE A 173 0.43 -0.30 -4.33
CA ILE A 173 1.01 0.99 -4.70
C ILE A 173 1.84 1.56 -3.54
N LYS A 174 1.30 1.53 -2.32
CA LYS A 174 1.98 2.04 -1.12
C LYS A 174 3.30 1.31 -0.81
N GLN A 175 3.35 0.02 -1.07
CA GLN A 175 4.50 -0.84 -0.76
C GLN A 175 5.54 -0.88 -1.89
N SER A 176 5.20 -0.37 -3.06
CA SER A 176 6.09 -0.40 -4.22
C SER A 176 6.96 0.85 -4.26
N ARG A 177 8.21 0.67 -4.68
CA ARG A 177 9.04 1.78 -5.14
C ARG A 177 8.76 1.94 -6.63
N TRP A 178 8.46 3.16 -7.05
CA TRP A 178 8.23 3.45 -8.45
C TRP A 178 9.42 4.23 -9.00
N ASP A 179 9.84 3.84 -10.17
CA ASP A 179 10.81 4.59 -10.94
C ASP A 179 10.08 5.27 -12.09
N VAL A 180 9.73 6.52 -11.87
CA VAL A 180 9.05 7.39 -12.86
C VAL A 180 9.94 8.57 -13.28
N GLY A 181 11.24 8.48 -12.94
CA GLY A 181 12.26 9.45 -13.36
C GLY A 181 12.72 9.27 -14.80
#